data_b678c892c6dd1a4ac8f6dd1f43f0bef0
#
_entry.id   b678c892c6dd1a4ac8f6dd1f43f0bef0
#
_cell.length_a   1.000
_cell.length_b   1.000
_cell.length_c   1.000
_cell.angle_alpha   90.00
_cell.angle_beta   90.00
_cell.angle_gamma   90.00
#
_symmetry.space_group_name_H-M   'P 1'
#
loop_
_entity.id
_entity.type
_entity.pdbx_description
1 polymer ?
#
loop_
_entity_poly.entity_id
_entity_poly.type
_entity_poly.pdbx_seq_one_letter_code
_entity_poly.pdbx_strand_id
1 'polypeptide(L)'
;MFSSTRRALMQRLFPALEGLIYARFLFLDLTGRGAAGNGLKYLGILLCALFAWYQARGGGSRLMAWALTLTLGADFFLLMLDRYYILGLLLFCAVQGLYLLRIARANGGRTLWTARLVLCLLSPALLAVLGRLTGENLLALIYFSNFLCNVALAVRLPRGWGRQFALGLTLFLCCDVCVGIFQSPGLLPPALEAFTSLGMWLFYLPGQVLIVLSGRDPHEMRSFHENQ
;
A
#
# COMPACT_ATOMS: atom_id res chain seq x y z
N MET A 1 20.28 -8.00 20.38
CA MET A 1 19.32 -7.18 21.15
C MET A 1 19.70 -5.70 20.96
N PHE A 2 18.95 -4.91 20.20
CA PHE A 2 19.28 -3.48 19.98
C PHE A 2 18.93 -2.68 21.23
N SER A 3 19.81 -1.74 21.65
CA SER A 3 19.53 -0.88 22.80
C SER A 3 18.25 -0.05 22.57
N SER A 4 17.48 0.22 23.62
CA SER A 4 16.25 1.03 23.56
C SER A 4 16.47 2.38 22.89
N THR A 5 17.64 3.00 23.10
CA THR A 5 18.07 4.27 22.51
C THR A 5 18.19 4.19 20.99
N ARG A 6 18.77 3.11 20.43
CA ARG A 6 18.88 2.92 18.97
C ARG A 6 17.50 2.75 18.32
N ARG A 7 16.59 2.05 18.99
CA ARG A 7 15.22 1.89 18.48
C ARG A 7 14.49 3.24 18.44
N ALA A 8 14.58 4.03 19.51
CA ALA A 8 13.95 5.35 19.57
C ALA A 8 14.51 6.30 18.48
N LEU A 9 15.83 6.25 18.25
CA LEU A 9 16.49 7.04 17.22
C LEU A 9 16.02 6.65 15.81
N MET A 10 16.01 5.36 15.47
CA MET A 10 15.57 4.88 14.15
C MET A 10 14.10 5.21 13.89
N GLN A 11 13.27 5.26 14.94
CA GLN A 11 11.86 5.61 14.84
C GLN A 11 11.61 7.08 14.51
N ARG A 12 12.52 7.96 14.87
CA ARG A 12 12.48 9.39 14.53
C ARG A 12 13.15 9.67 13.18
N LEU A 13 14.26 8.99 12.92
CA LEU A 13 15.03 9.18 11.67
C LEU A 13 14.27 8.68 10.44
N PHE A 14 13.60 7.53 10.53
CA PHE A 14 12.89 6.95 9.39
C PHE A 14 11.82 7.91 8.82
N PRO A 15 10.82 8.42 9.59
CA PRO A 15 9.82 9.32 9.03
C PRO A 15 10.41 10.69 8.61
N ALA A 16 11.50 11.15 9.25
CA ALA A 16 12.17 12.37 8.83
C ALA A 16 12.85 12.20 7.46
N LEU A 17 13.54 11.07 7.24
CA LEU A 17 14.17 10.76 5.96
C LEU A 17 13.12 10.56 4.85
N GLU A 18 12.04 9.84 5.13
CA GLU A 18 10.92 9.69 4.21
C GLU A 18 10.27 11.04 3.87
N GLY A 19 10.11 11.92 4.85
CA GLY A 19 9.61 13.27 4.63
C GLY A 19 10.51 14.11 3.71
N LEU A 20 11.83 14.00 3.83
CA LEU A 20 12.78 14.67 2.94
C LEU A 20 12.72 14.11 1.51
N ILE A 21 12.68 12.79 1.35
CA ILE A 21 12.53 12.13 0.05
C ILE A 21 11.21 12.54 -0.59
N TYR A 22 10.12 12.52 0.18
CA TYR A 22 8.79 12.92 -0.27
C TYR A 22 8.77 14.37 -0.75
N ALA A 23 9.26 15.31 0.05
CA ALA A 23 9.32 16.72 -0.32
C ALA A 23 10.15 16.92 -1.60
N ARG A 24 11.26 16.20 -1.77
CA ARG A 24 12.14 16.31 -2.93
C ARG A 24 11.49 15.80 -4.20
N PHE A 25 10.89 14.60 -4.20
CA PHE A 25 10.27 14.11 -5.43
C PHE A 25 8.97 14.85 -5.75
N LEU A 26 8.19 15.27 -4.75
CA LEU A 26 7.00 16.07 -4.96
C LEU A 26 7.34 17.41 -5.61
N PHE A 27 8.44 18.03 -5.19
CA PHE A 27 8.97 19.24 -5.86
C PHE A 27 9.32 18.97 -7.33
N LEU A 28 9.91 17.81 -7.64
CA LEU A 28 10.22 17.42 -9.01
C LEU A 28 8.94 17.19 -9.83
N ASP A 29 7.93 16.54 -9.26
CA ASP A 29 6.64 16.34 -9.92
C ASP A 29 5.94 17.69 -10.23
N LEU A 30 5.92 18.60 -9.26
CA LEU A 30 5.32 19.94 -9.42
C LEU A 30 6.07 20.82 -10.43
N THR A 31 7.36 20.58 -10.63
CA THR A 31 8.18 21.32 -11.61
C THR A 31 8.24 20.67 -12.99
N GLY A 32 7.40 19.66 -13.25
CA GLY A 32 7.36 18.94 -14.55
C GLY A 32 8.56 17.99 -14.77
N ARG A 33 9.33 17.67 -13.74
CA ARG A 33 10.48 16.77 -13.78
C ARG A 33 10.21 15.41 -13.12
N GLY A 34 8.97 14.95 -13.17
CA GLY A 34 8.51 13.76 -12.44
C GLY A 34 9.34 12.50 -12.73
N ALA A 35 9.73 12.28 -13.98
CA ALA A 35 10.58 11.13 -14.35
C ALA A 35 11.93 11.11 -13.61
N ALA A 36 12.54 12.27 -13.36
CA ALA A 36 13.76 12.37 -12.56
C ALA A 36 13.54 12.01 -11.07
N GLY A 37 12.29 12.04 -10.61
CA GLY A 37 11.88 11.66 -9.26
C GLY A 37 11.66 10.16 -9.05
N ASN A 38 11.55 9.35 -10.11
CA ASN A 38 11.18 7.93 -9.99
C ASN A 38 12.16 7.14 -9.11
N GLY A 39 13.47 7.39 -9.22
CA GLY A 39 14.46 6.79 -8.34
C GLY A 39 14.26 7.14 -6.86
N LEU A 40 13.84 8.36 -6.55
CA LEU A 40 13.54 8.79 -5.17
C LEU A 40 12.25 8.13 -4.65
N LYS A 41 11.23 8.03 -5.50
CA LYS A 41 9.97 7.34 -5.19
C LYS A 41 10.25 5.88 -4.83
N TYR A 42 11.03 5.19 -5.67
CA TYR A 42 11.44 3.79 -5.42
C TYR A 42 12.31 3.66 -4.16
N LEU A 43 13.24 4.60 -3.92
CA LEU A 43 14.05 4.63 -2.70
C LEU A 43 13.20 4.74 -1.44
N GLY A 44 12.13 5.54 -1.43
CA GLY A 44 11.20 5.61 -0.31
C GLY A 44 10.56 4.24 0.00
N ILE A 45 10.10 3.53 -1.02
CA ILE A 45 9.53 2.18 -0.82
C ILE A 45 10.58 1.17 -0.34
N LEU A 46 11.81 1.25 -0.86
CA LEU A 46 12.93 0.46 -0.37
C LEU A 46 13.19 0.71 1.11
N LEU A 47 13.21 1.96 1.55
CA LEU A 47 13.40 2.30 2.96
C LEU A 47 12.23 1.81 3.83
N CYS A 48 10.99 1.91 3.35
CA CYS A 48 9.83 1.30 4.00
C CYS A 48 10.01 -0.21 4.19
N ALA A 49 10.45 -0.94 3.16
CA ALA A 49 10.69 -2.39 3.24
C ALA A 49 11.84 -2.72 4.22
N LEU A 50 12.95 -2.01 4.17
CA LEU A 50 14.08 -2.18 5.10
C LEU A 50 13.67 -1.90 6.54
N PHE A 51 12.90 -0.83 6.77
CA PHE A 51 12.41 -0.49 8.10
C PHE A 51 11.39 -1.51 8.63
N ALA A 52 10.54 -2.08 7.75
CA ALA A 52 9.63 -3.16 8.12
C ALA A 52 10.41 -4.42 8.59
N TRP A 53 11.49 -4.80 7.90
CA TRP A 53 12.37 -5.89 8.32
C TRP A 53 13.12 -5.57 9.61
N TYR A 54 13.56 -4.33 9.79
CA TYR A 54 14.16 -3.90 11.06
C TYR A 54 13.17 -4.04 12.22
N GLN A 55 11.91 -3.66 12.04
CA GLN A 55 10.86 -3.84 13.04
C GLN A 55 10.58 -5.33 13.30
N ALA A 56 10.46 -6.15 12.25
CA ALA A 56 10.19 -7.58 12.36
C ALA A 56 11.28 -8.33 13.17
N ARG A 57 12.56 -7.94 13.01
CA ARG A 57 13.67 -8.47 13.84
C ARG A 57 13.57 -8.03 15.31
N GLY A 58 12.84 -6.97 15.59
CA GLY A 58 12.60 -6.45 16.94
C GLY A 58 11.29 -6.92 17.58
N GLY A 59 10.61 -7.95 17.00
CA GLY A 59 9.33 -8.46 17.48
C GLY A 59 8.10 -7.82 16.80
N GLY A 60 8.28 -7.03 15.76
CA GLY A 60 7.17 -6.50 14.95
C GLY A 60 6.66 -7.50 13.92
N SER A 61 5.64 -7.08 13.17
CA SER A 61 4.91 -7.93 12.23
C SER A 61 5.75 -8.38 11.03
N ARG A 62 6.02 -9.69 10.92
CA ARG A 62 6.64 -10.30 9.73
C ARG A 62 5.74 -10.20 8.50
N LEU A 63 4.42 -10.19 8.69
CA LEU A 63 3.47 -10.01 7.59
C LEU A 63 3.68 -8.65 6.91
N MET A 64 3.94 -7.59 7.69
CA MET A 64 4.23 -6.27 7.13
C MET A 64 5.56 -6.24 6.39
N ALA A 65 6.59 -6.89 6.91
CA ALA A 65 7.88 -6.98 6.22
C ALA A 65 7.74 -7.67 4.85
N TRP A 66 7.03 -8.78 4.77
CA TRP A 66 6.74 -9.45 3.50
C TRP A 66 5.86 -8.61 2.58
N ALA A 67 4.81 -7.97 3.11
CA ALA A 67 3.95 -7.10 2.32
C ALA A 67 4.74 -5.96 1.66
N LEU A 68 5.59 -5.25 2.43
CA LEU A 68 6.44 -4.18 1.89
C LEU A 68 7.50 -4.70 0.90
N THR A 69 8.00 -5.92 1.10
CA THR A 69 8.93 -6.54 0.13
C THR A 69 8.24 -6.85 -1.20
N LEU A 70 7.00 -7.37 -1.17
CA LEU A 70 6.21 -7.59 -2.38
C LEU A 70 5.79 -6.27 -3.04
N THR A 71 5.45 -5.25 -2.25
CA THR A 71 5.20 -3.88 -2.74
C THR A 71 6.42 -3.33 -3.48
N LEU A 72 7.62 -3.46 -2.89
CA LEU A 72 8.87 -3.06 -3.54
C LEU A 72 9.10 -3.80 -4.86
N GLY A 73 8.79 -5.10 -4.91
CA GLY A 73 8.84 -5.90 -6.13
C GLY A 73 7.83 -5.44 -7.19
N ALA A 74 6.58 -5.13 -6.78
CA ALA A 74 5.56 -4.58 -7.68
C ALA A 74 6.01 -3.25 -8.29
N ASP A 75 6.51 -2.34 -7.45
CA ASP A 75 6.99 -1.03 -7.89
C ASP A 75 8.22 -1.12 -8.80
N PHE A 76 9.07 -2.14 -8.61
CA PHE A 76 10.16 -2.38 -9.54
C PHE A 76 9.65 -2.61 -10.97
N PHE A 77 8.61 -3.43 -11.15
CA PHE A 77 8.02 -3.68 -12.46
C PHE A 77 7.23 -2.48 -12.98
N LEU A 78 6.42 -1.84 -12.14
CA LEU A 78 5.49 -0.80 -12.55
C LEU A 78 6.13 0.59 -12.68
N LEU A 79 7.10 0.93 -11.78
CA LEU A 79 7.72 2.26 -11.74
C LEU A 79 9.09 2.29 -12.39
N MET A 80 9.94 1.28 -12.14
CA MET A 80 11.34 1.30 -12.60
C MET A 80 11.48 0.72 -14.00
N LEU A 81 10.79 -0.38 -14.31
CA LEU A 81 10.85 -1.02 -15.62
C LEU A 81 9.76 -0.50 -16.56
N ASP A 82 8.65 0.00 -16.04
CA ASP A 82 7.45 0.38 -16.78
C ASP A 82 6.99 -0.73 -17.75
N ARG A 83 7.08 -1.97 -17.27
CA ARG A 83 6.81 -3.20 -18.00
C ARG A 83 6.22 -4.26 -17.07
N TYR A 84 5.67 -5.32 -17.67
CA TYR A 84 5.12 -6.47 -16.93
C TYR A 84 4.01 -6.07 -15.95
N TYR A 85 3.10 -5.22 -16.40
CA TYR A 85 2.00 -4.69 -15.60
C TYR A 85 1.23 -5.77 -14.85
N ILE A 86 0.90 -6.89 -15.52
CA ILE A 86 0.20 -8.02 -14.89
C ILE A 86 0.99 -8.59 -13.70
N LEU A 87 2.32 -8.71 -13.84
CA LEU A 87 3.15 -9.23 -12.74
C LEU A 87 3.17 -8.29 -11.55
N GLY A 88 3.31 -6.98 -11.79
CA GLY A 88 3.20 -5.98 -10.72
C GLY A 88 1.86 -6.04 -10.00
N LEU A 89 0.77 -6.18 -10.77
CA LEU A 89 -0.58 -6.28 -10.22
C LEU A 89 -0.81 -7.58 -9.44
N LEU A 90 -0.26 -8.71 -9.88
CA LEU A 90 -0.29 -9.97 -9.14
C LEU A 90 0.46 -9.87 -7.81
N LEU A 91 1.61 -9.17 -7.78
CA LEU A 91 2.33 -8.89 -6.54
C LEU A 91 1.47 -8.04 -5.58
N PHE A 92 0.78 -7.02 -6.09
CA PHE A 92 -0.17 -6.25 -5.28
C PHE A 92 -1.37 -7.09 -4.80
N CYS A 93 -1.86 -8.04 -5.59
CA CYS A 93 -2.86 -9.00 -5.10
C CYS A 93 -2.33 -9.81 -3.91
N ALA A 94 -1.08 -10.26 -3.96
CA ALA A 94 -0.44 -10.96 -2.85
C ALA A 94 -0.26 -10.05 -1.62
N VAL A 95 0.11 -8.78 -1.81
CA VAL A 95 0.15 -7.75 -0.74
C VAL A 95 -1.21 -7.63 -0.05
N GLN A 96 -2.30 -7.54 -0.83
CA GLN A 96 -3.66 -7.46 -0.29
C GLN A 96 -4.05 -8.73 0.49
N GLY A 97 -3.58 -9.89 0.06
CA GLY A 97 -3.73 -11.15 0.80
C GLY A 97 -3.04 -11.12 2.17
N LEU A 98 -1.81 -10.58 2.25
CA LEU A 98 -1.10 -10.42 3.52
C LEU A 98 -1.78 -9.39 4.45
N TYR A 99 -2.31 -8.30 3.88
CA TYR A 99 -3.09 -7.33 4.65
C TYR A 99 -4.40 -7.95 5.16
N LEU A 100 -5.11 -8.72 4.33
CA LEU A 100 -6.29 -9.46 4.77
C LEU A 100 -5.97 -10.43 5.91
N LEU A 101 -4.87 -11.18 5.80
CA LEU A 101 -4.45 -12.12 6.84
C LEU A 101 -4.17 -11.40 8.17
N ARG A 102 -3.50 -10.23 8.13
CA ARG A 102 -3.27 -9.40 9.31
C ARG A 102 -4.58 -8.91 9.92
N ILE A 103 -5.49 -8.40 9.09
CA ILE A 103 -6.79 -7.92 9.52
C ILE A 103 -7.61 -9.05 10.14
N ALA A 104 -7.67 -10.22 9.49
CA ALA A 104 -8.43 -11.36 9.97
C ALA A 104 -7.93 -11.86 11.33
N ARG A 105 -6.61 -11.90 11.54
CA ARG A 105 -6.03 -12.25 12.84
C ARG A 105 -6.41 -11.27 13.95
N ALA A 106 -6.57 -9.99 13.62
CA ALA A 106 -6.84 -8.94 14.60
C ALA A 106 -8.34 -8.77 14.91
N ASN A 107 -9.24 -9.17 14.01
CA ASN A 107 -10.69 -8.94 14.13
C ASN A 107 -11.54 -10.20 14.31
N GLY A 108 -10.94 -11.31 14.77
CA GLY A 108 -11.64 -12.57 15.01
C GLY A 108 -12.08 -13.32 13.75
N GLY A 109 -11.32 -13.18 12.66
CA GLY A 109 -11.55 -13.94 11.42
C GLY A 109 -12.57 -13.31 10.45
N ARG A 110 -13.05 -12.10 10.71
CA ARG A 110 -13.96 -11.40 9.79
C ARG A 110 -13.23 -11.02 8.50
N THR A 111 -13.76 -11.45 7.36
CA THR A 111 -13.09 -11.31 6.05
C THR A 111 -13.98 -10.68 4.97
N LEU A 112 -15.27 -10.52 5.23
CA LEU A 112 -16.27 -10.03 4.25
C LEU A 112 -16.31 -10.86 2.95
N TRP A 113 -16.19 -12.19 3.05
CA TRP A 113 -16.15 -13.07 1.89
C TRP A 113 -17.33 -12.87 0.93
N THR A 114 -18.55 -12.72 1.44
CA THR A 114 -19.74 -12.48 0.61
C THR A 114 -19.60 -11.20 -0.21
N ALA A 115 -19.19 -10.09 0.42
CA ALA A 115 -18.98 -8.83 -0.28
C ALA A 115 -17.87 -8.94 -1.35
N ARG A 116 -16.76 -9.62 -1.03
CA ARG A 116 -15.66 -9.87 -2.00
C ARG A 116 -16.16 -10.67 -3.19
N LEU A 117 -16.89 -11.76 -2.93
CA LEU A 117 -17.43 -12.62 -3.99
C LEU A 117 -18.40 -11.83 -4.89
N VAL A 118 -19.33 -11.07 -4.30
CA VAL A 118 -20.28 -10.25 -5.06
C VAL A 118 -19.53 -9.23 -5.93
N LEU A 119 -18.57 -8.49 -5.37
CA LEU A 119 -17.79 -7.51 -6.13
C LEU A 119 -16.97 -8.17 -7.24
N CYS A 120 -16.33 -9.32 -6.99
CA CYS A 120 -15.60 -10.07 -8.00
C CYS A 120 -16.51 -10.59 -9.12
N LEU A 121 -17.74 -11.02 -8.81
CA LEU A 121 -18.70 -11.49 -9.82
C LEU A 121 -19.30 -10.34 -10.63
N LEU A 122 -19.48 -9.16 -10.04
CA LEU A 122 -19.96 -7.97 -10.73
C LEU A 122 -18.88 -7.31 -11.62
N SER A 123 -17.61 -7.54 -11.33
CA SER A 123 -16.49 -6.94 -12.05
C SER A 123 -16.52 -7.19 -13.56
N PRO A 124 -16.67 -8.42 -14.07
CA PRO A 124 -16.72 -8.67 -15.52
C PRO A 124 -17.95 -8.04 -16.17
N ALA A 125 -19.10 -8.05 -15.49
CA ALA A 125 -20.33 -7.43 -16.01
C ALA A 125 -20.15 -5.90 -16.14
N LEU A 126 -19.59 -5.25 -15.15
CA LEU A 126 -19.28 -3.81 -15.18
C LEU A 126 -18.33 -3.49 -16.34
N LEU A 127 -17.22 -4.24 -16.49
CA LEU A 127 -16.26 -4.02 -17.57
C LEU A 127 -16.86 -4.28 -18.94
N ALA A 128 -17.74 -5.27 -19.09
CA ALA A 128 -18.44 -5.54 -20.33
C ALA A 128 -19.37 -4.37 -20.72
N VAL A 129 -20.15 -3.83 -19.77
CA VAL A 129 -21.00 -2.66 -20.00
C VAL A 129 -20.17 -1.42 -20.41
N LEU A 130 -18.99 -1.24 -19.81
CA LEU A 130 -18.09 -0.13 -20.15
C LEU A 130 -17.29 -0.37 -21.45
N GLY A 131 -17.41 -1.52 -22.12
CA GLY A 131 -16.63 -1.87 -23.29
C GLY A 131 -15.12 -2.02 -23.03
N ARG A 132 -14.74 -2.30 -21.78
CA ARG A 132 -13.33 -2.36 -21.33
C ARG A 132 -12.93 -3.73 -20.78
N LEU A 133 -13.61 -4.80 -21.19
CA LEU A 133 -13.33 -6.15 -20.71
C LEU A 133 -12.03 -6.69 -21.33
N THR A 134 -10.95 -6.54 -20.59
CA THR A 134 -9.62 -7.16 -20.86
C THR A 134 -9.18 -7.93 -19.63
N GLY A 135 -8.22 -8.86 -19.80
CA GLY A 135 -7.68 -9.63 -18.67
C GLY A 135 -7.01 -8.72 -17.63
N GLU A 136 -6.33 -7.68 -18.06
CA GLU A 136 -5.67 -6.69 -17.18
C GLU A 136 -6.69 -5.89 -16.37
N ASN A 137 -7.72 -5.35 -17.02
CA ASN A 137 -8.77 -4.58 -16.36
C ASN A 137 -9.57 -5.44 -15.39
N LEU A 138 -9.83 -6.71 -15.75
CA LEU A 138 -10.50 -7.64 -14.86
C LEU A 138 -9.67 -7.92 -13.60
N LEU A 139 -8.38 -8.20 -13.76
CA LEU A 139 -7.48 -8.42 -12.64
C LEU A 139 -7.36 -7.16 -11.76
N ALA A 140 -7.26 -5.98 -12.37
CA ALA A 140 -7.22 -4.70 -11.67
C ALA A 140 -8.49 -4.47 -10.85
N LEU A 141 -9.66 -4.76 -11.39
CA LEU A 141 -10.93 -4.55 -10.70
C LEU A 141 -11.15 -5.57 -9.57
N ILE A 142 -10.73 -6.83 -9.75
CA ILE A 142 -10.72 -7.85 -8.70
C ILE A 142 -9.76 -7.43 -7.56
N TYR A 143 -8.56 -6.98 -7.90
CA TYR A 143 -7.61 -6.42 -6.94
C TYR A 143 -8.24 -5.27 -6.15
N PHE A 144 -8.78 -4.26 -6.84
CA PHE A 144 -9.37 -3.07 -6.25
C PHE A 144 -10.56 -3.41 -5.33
N SER A 145 -11.42 -4.36 -5.74
CA SER A 145 -12.55 -4.85 -4.95
C SER A 145 -12.10 -5.48 -3.63
N ASN A 146 -11.03 -6.29 -3.68
CA ASN A 146 -10.44 -6.88 -2.49
C ASN A 146 -9.79 -5.81 -1.60
N PHE A 147 -9.14 -4.81 -2.19
CA PHE A 147 -8.54 -3.72 -1.46
C PHE A 147 -9.61 -2.88 -0.72
N LEU A 148 -10.71 -2.54 -1.39
CA LEU A 148 -11.83 -1.82 -0.78
C LEU A 148 -12.37 -2.55 0.46
N CYS A 149 -12.53 -3.88 0.37
CA CYS A 149 -12.93 -4.70 1.51
C CYS A 149 -11.89 -4.69 2.64
N ASN A 150 -10.60 -4.67 2.32
CA ASN A 150 -9.54 -4.57 3.32
C ASN A 150 -9.59 -3.23 4.06
N VAL A 151 -9.78 -2.11 3.35
CA VAL A 151 -9.94 -0.79 3.97
C VAL A 151 -11.17 -0.77 4.88
N ALA A 152 -12.32 -1.25 4.41
CA ALA A 152 -13.56 -1.30 5.18
C ALA A 152 -13.42 -2.12 6.49
N LEU A 153 -12.62 -3.18 6.47
CA LEU A 153 -12.30 -3.97 7.66
C LEU A 153 -11.26 -3.28 8.55
N ALA A 154 -10.24 -2.66 7.96
CA ALA A 154 -9.16 -2.01 8.70
C ALA A 154 -9.66 -0.83 9.56
N VAL A 155 -10.66 -0.08 9.08
CA VAL A 155 -11.29 1.01 9.85
C VAL A 155 -11.92 0.52 11.16
N ARG A 156 -12.26 -0.77 11.25
CA ARG A 156 -12.86 -1.39 12.45
C ARG A 156 -11.82 -1.99 13.40
N LEU A 157 -10.54 -1.88 13.09
CA LEU A 157 -9.46 -2.38 13.94
C LEU A 157 -9.30 -1.54 15.22
N PRO A 158 -8.70 -2.10 16.29
CA PRO A 158 -8.43 -1.39 17.52
C PRO A 158 -7.68 -0.09 17.33
N ARG A 159 -7.87 0.87 18.25
CA ARG A 159 -7.13 2.14 18.24
C ARG A 159 -5.63 1.90 18.40
N GLY A 160 -4.83 2.87 17.99
CA GLY A 160 -3.37 2.76 17.95
C GLY A 160 -2.88 2.29 16.59
N TRP A 161 -2.21 1.14 16.54
CA TRP A 161 -1.67 0.58 15.29
C TRP A 161 -2.73 0.35 14.22
N GLY A 162 -3.95 -0.09 14.61
CA GLY A 162 -5.05 -0.32 13.68
C GLY A 162 -5.51 0.97 13.00
N ARG A 163 -5.56 2.10 13.72
CA ARG A 163 -5.88 3.41 13.11
C ARG A 163 -4.80 3.87 12.13
N GLN A 164 -3.52 3.70 12.48
CA GLN A 164 -2.41 4.02 11.56
C GLN A 164 -2.47 3.16 10.31
N PHE A 165 -2.71 1.86 10.46
CA PHE A 165 -2.85 0.92 9.36
C PHE A 165 -4.04 1.27 8.46
N ALA A 166 -5.22 1.52 9.05
CA ALA A 166 -6.42 1.91 8.31
C ALA A 166 -6.20 3.20 7.51
N LEU A 167 -5.58 4.22 8.12
CA LEU A 167 -5.27 5.47 7.45
C LEU A 167 -4.27 5.25 6.31
N GLY A 168 -3.23 4.44 6.53
CA GLY A 168 -2.26 4.09 5.50
C GLY A 168 -2.91 3.36 4.32
N LEU A 169 -3.79 2.38 4.58
CA LEU A 169 -4.55 1.70 3.54
C LEU A 169 -5.51 2.63 2.81
N THR A 170 -6.14 3.58 3.51
CA THR A 170 -7.03 4.56 2.88
C THR A 170 -6.27 5.46 1.93
N LEU A 171 -5.11 5.99 2.34
CA LEU A 171 -4.25 6.78 1.45
C LEU A 171 -3.77 5.95 0.26
N PHE A 172 -3.36 4.71 0.47
CA PHE A 172 -2.98 3.83 -0.63
C PHE A 172 -4.16 3.55 -1.57
N LEU A 173 -5.39 3.37 -1.07
CA LEU A 173 -6.58 3.27 -1.89
C LEU A 173 -6.85 4.55 -2.71
N CYS A 174 -6.64 5.73 -2.12
CA CYS A 174 -6.74 7.00 -2.85
C CYS A 174 -5.70 7.09 -3.98
N CYS A 175 -4.47 6.60 -3.75
CA CYS A 175 -3.48 6.45 -4.81
C CYS A 175 -4.01 5.59 -5.95
N ASP A 176 -4.55 4.39 -5.64
CA ASP A 176 -5.04 3.46 -6.66
C ASP A 176 -6.24 4.00 -7.44
N VAL A 177 -7.12 4.78 -6.80
CA VAL A 177 -8.16 5.53 -7.50
C VAL A 177 -7.54 6.50 -8.51
N CYS A 178 -6.51 7.23 -8.12
CA CYS A 178 -5.80 8.12 -9.04
C CYS A 178 -5.14 7.34 -10.19
N VAL A 179 -4.52 6.19 -9.91
CA VAL A 179 -3.95 5.31 -10.95
C VAL A 179 -5.03 4.82 -11.90
N GLY A 180 -6.17 4.35 -11.40
CA GLY A 180 -7.29 3.88 -12.21
C GLY A 180 -7.85 4.95 -13.15
N ILE A 181 -7.98 6.19 -12.67
CA ILE A 181 -8.42 7.34 -13.47
C ILE A 181 -7.35 7.69 -14.52
N PHE A 182 -6.09 7.77 -14.12
CA PHE A 182 -4.97 8.07 -15.02
C PHE A 182 -4.86 7.05 -16.18
N GLN A 183 -5.12 5.76 -15.89
CA GLN A 183 -5.14 4.69 -16.91
C GLN A 183 -6.43 4.67 -17.75
N SER A 184 -7.38 5.56 -17.47
CA SER A 184 -8.67 5.63 -18.16
C SER A 184 -8.95 7.06 -18.67
N PRO A 185 -8.15 7.55 -19.63
CA PRO A 185 -8.32 8.92 -20.13
C PRO A 185 -9.71 9.15 -20.74
N GLY A 186 -10.25 10.35 -20.55
CA GLY A 186 -11.60 10.72 -20.99
C GLY A 186 -12.72 10.26 -20.05
N LEU A 187 -12.39 9.65 -18.90
CA LEU A 187 -13.39 9.26 -17.91
C LEU A 187 -13.89 10.44 -17.06
N LEU A 188 -13.03 11.41 -16.82
CA LEU A 188 -13.30 12.59 -15.99
C LEU A 188 -12.93 13.89 -16.71
N PRO A 189 -13.38 15.06 -16.21
CA PRO A 189 -12.93 16.35 -16.73
C PRO A 189 -11.40 16.49 -16.70
N PRO A 190 -10.79 17.18 -17.71
CA PRO A 190 -9.33 17.27 -17.86
C PRO A 190 -8.58 17.77 -16.62
N ALA A 191 -9.19 18.68 -15.85
CA ALA A 191 -8.59 19.20 -14.62
C ALA A 191 -8.44 18.12 -13.52
N LEU A 192 -9.39 17.20 -13.41
CA LEU A 192 -9.31 16.06 -12.48
C LEU A 192 -8.33 15.00 -12.99
N GLU A 193 -8.29 14.74 -14.28
CA GLU A 193 -7.30 13.84 -14.87
C GLU A 193 -5.88 14.37 -14.67
N ALA A 194 -5.64 15.67 -14.86
CA ALA A 194 -4.34 16.30 -14.59
C ALA A 194 -3.91 16.15 -13.11
N PHE A 195 -4.86 16.25 -12.17
CA PHE A 195 -4.58 16.04 -10.75
C PHE A 195 -4.14 14.61 -10.45
N THR A 196 -4.62 13.59 -11.17
CA THR A 196 -4.37 12.19 -10.82
C THR A 196 -2.89 11.80 -10.90
N SER A 197 -2.13 12.38 -11.84
CA SER A 197 -0.70 12.14 -11.98
C SER A 197 0.11 12.60 -10.75
N LEU A 198 -0.30 13.71 -10.12
CA LEU A 198 0.26 14.18 -8.86
C LEU A 198 -0.35 13.43 -7.67
N GLY A 199 -1.67 13.18 -7.71
CA GLY A 199 -2.44 12.54 -6.65
C GLY A 199 -1.93 11.13 -6.31
N MET A 200 -1.55 10.32 -7.31
CA MET A 200 -0.94 9.02 -7.05
C MET A 200 0.20 9.12 -6.04
N TRP A 201 1.14 10.05 -6.27
CA TRP A 201 2.33 10.18 -5.44
C TRP A 201 2.08 10.94 -4.15
N LEU A 202 1.09 11.85 -4.16
CA LEU A 202 0.65 12.55 -2.95
C LEU A 202 0.17 11.57 -1.88
N PHE A 203 -0.52 10.50 -2.28
CA PHE A 203 -1.12 9.54 -1.38
C PHE A 203 -0.25 8.30 -1.14
N TYR A 204 0.56 7.87 -2.13
CA TYR A 204 1.26 6.60 -2.09
C TYR A 204 2.28 6.50 -0.96
N LEU A 205 3.33 7.35 -0.99
CA LEU A 205 4.41 7.25 0.00
C LEU A 205 3.92 7.50 1.44
N PRO A 206 3.10 8.52 1.75
CA PRO A 206 2.53 8.67 3.09
C PRO A 206 1.71 7.46 3.53
N GLY A 207 0.96 6.83 2.60
CA GLY A 207 0.23 5.60 2.85
C GLY A 207 1.17 4.46 3.27
N GLN A 208 2.25 4.21 2.52
CA GLN A 208 3.23 3.16 2.82
C GLN A 208 3.98 3.43 4.15
N VAL A 209 4.34 4.67 4.43
CA VAL A 209 4.96 5.07 5.71
C VAL A 209 4.02 4.75 6.88
N LEU A 210 2.74 5.08 6.80
CA LEU A 210 1.78 4.75 7.86
C LEU A 210 1.57 3.24 8.01
N ILE A 211 1.52 2.50 6.89
CA ILE A 211 1.43 1.05 6.90
C ILE A 211 2.62 0.44 7.63
N VAL A 212 3.84 0.86 7.30
CA VAL A 212 5.03 0.31 7.95
C VAL A 212 5.13 0.71 9.42
N LEU A 213 4.76 1.93 9.79
CA LEU A 213 4.74 2.37 11.19
C LEU A 213 3.73 1.59 12.04
N SER A 214 2.65 1.10 11.42
CA SER A 214 1.67 0.23 12.08
C SER A 214 2.18 -1.18 12.37
N GLY A 215 3.34 -1.56 11.82
CA GLY A 215 3.93 -2.91 11.96
C GLY A 215 4.33 -3.29 13.38
N ARG A 216 4.22 -2.38 14.34
CA ARG A 216 4.40 -2.63 15.78
C ARG A 216 3.07 -3.07 16.39
N ASP A 217 2.85 -4.36 16.45
CA ASP A 217 1.71 -4.90 17.16
C ASP A 217 2.12 -5.26 18.61
N PRO A 218 1.53 -4.58 19.63
CA PRO A 218 1.78 -4.94 21.03
C PRO A 218 1.37 -6.38 21.36
N HIS A 219 0.41 -6.95 20.64
CA HIS A 219 -0.04 -8.33 20.84
C HIS A 219 0.92 -9.36 20.25
N GLU A 220 1.47 -9.12 19.06
CA GLU A 220 2.52 -9.97 18.51
C GLU A 220 3.79 -9.93 19.37
N MET A 221 4.09 -8.79 20.01
CA MET A 221 5.22 -8.68 20.95
C MET A 221 5.01 -9.48 22.24
N ARG A 222 3.80 -9.59 22.78
CA ARG A 222 3.50 -10.36 23.98
C ARG A 222 3.60 -11.88 23.74
N SER A 223 3.01 -12.35 22.64
CA SER A 223 3.06 -13.79 22.29
C SER A 223 4.48 -14.30 22.01
N PHE A 224 5.42 -13.41 21.63
CA PHE A 224 6.82 -13.76 21.44
C PHE A 224 7.58 -13.87 22.76
N HIS A 225 7.19 -13.13 23.79
CA HIS A 225 7.79 -13.20 25.14
C HIS A 225 7.20 -14.31 25.99
N GLU A 226 5.97 -14.76 25.73
CA GLU A 226 5.34 -15.87 26.44
C GLU A 226 5.78 -17.25 25.93
N ASN A 227 6.41 -17.32 24.75
CA ASN A 227 6.92 -18.55 24.13
C ASN A 227 8.46 -18.71 24.21
N GLN A 228 9.16 -17.88 24.98
CA GLN A 228 10.58 -18.01 25.32
C GLN A 228 10.77 -18.30 26.81
#